data_44b78ba3316adf374c6e3115e903a2ed
#
_entry.id   44b78ba3316adf374c6e3115e903a2ed
#
_cell.length_a   1.000
_cell.length_b   1.000
_cell.length_c   1.000
_cell.angle_alpha   90.00
_cell.angle_beta   90.00
_cell.angle_gamma   90.00
#
_symmetry.space_group_name_H-M   'P 1'
#
loop_
_entity.id
_entity.type
_entity.pdbx_description
1 polymer ?
#
loop_
_entity_poly.entity_id
_entity_poly.type
_entity_poly.pdbx_seq_one_letter_code
_entity_poly.pdbx_strand_id
1 'polypeptide(L)'
;MQQLRVFVISAAFVFTSTVSLAKEILTNQVIMPNAPQWLKATQVEKVANRIQYKLEWSTRRVKTQWYTSQTDFEKVHGHGSALVAATINSPEKTEIHLGPKIQRDNFDAIFGHELVHVIIYQKYKSAIPKWLEEGLANHLSNSKKVDYKWLAKHPFPKDVKELAHPLKGDPLQLQYRYRASQALAEMLDRKCGLDNLIRLSVERKMENYIKTYCEIDDLNQAYQKWVKTKAALKS
;
A
#
# COMPACT_ATOMS: atom_id res chain seq x y z
N MET A 1 29.54 -14.38 73.89
CA MET A 1 28.49 -13.89 72.98
C MET A 1 29.16 -13.18 71.80
N GLN A 2 29.27 -13.89 70.66
CA GLN A 2 29.82 -13.37 69.40
C GLN A 2 28.67 -12.75 68.61
N GLN A 3 28.78 -11.44 68.28
CA GLN A 3 27.83 -10.75 67.40
C GLN A 3 28.22 -10.96 65.95
N LEU A 4 27.31 -11.62 65.17
CA LEU A 4 27.41 -11.80 63.74
C LEU A 4 26.94 -10.55 63.05
N ARG A 5 27.84 -9.84 62.36
CA ARG A 5 27.49 -8.68 61.49
C ARG A 5 27.18 -9.20 60.09
N VAL A 6 25.91 -9.12 59.65
CA VAL A 6 25.48 -9.41 58.31
C VAL A 6 25.64 -8.14 57.45
N PHE A 7 26.52 -8.18 56.44
CA PHE A 7 26.63 -7.13 55.43
C PHE A 7 25.62 -7.44 54.29
N VAL A 8 24.61 -6.60 54.14
CA VAL A 8 23.69 -6.64 52.99
C VAL A 8 24.32 -5.74 51.90
N ILE A 9 24.80 -6.36 50.83
CA ILE A 9 25.24 -5.63 49.61
C ILE A 9 24.00 -5.46 48.76
N SER A 10 23.44 -4.25 48.72
CA SER A 10 22.40 -3.83 47.77
C SER A 10 23.02 -3.61 46.40
N ALA A 11 22.89 -4.53 45.50
CA ALA A 11 23.22 -4.32 44.08
C ALA A 11 22.11 -3.44 43.42
N ALA A 12 22.40 -2.17 43.23
CA ALA A 12 21.55 -1.28 42.44
C ALA A 12 21.66 -1.68 40.95
N PHE A 13 20.66 -2.36 40.44
CA PHE A 13 20.51 -2.55 38.98
C PHE A 13 20.13 -1.21 38.35
N VAL A 14 21.08 -0.56 37.72
CA VAL A 14 20.82 0.60 36.84
C VAL A 14 20.22 0.02 35.53
N PHE A 15 18.91 0.08 35.40
CA PHE A 15 18.26 -0.13 34.12
C PHE A 15 18.57 1.08 33.23
N THR A 16 19.59 0.99 32.40
CA THR A 16 19.78 1.91 31.28
C THR A 16 18.73 1.58 30.22
N SER A 17 17.60 2.26 30.28
CA SER A 17 16.67 2.30 29.14
C SER A 17 17.40 2.96 27.98
N THR A 18 17.84 2.16 27.02
CA THR A 18 18.32 2.65 25.73
C THR A 18 17.14 3.31 25.03
N VAL A 19 17.03 4.63 25.15
CA VAL A 19 16.15 5.42 24.31
C VAL A 19 16.66 5.23 22.88
N SER A 20 15.97 4.40 22.10
CA SER A 20 16.25 4.28 20.67
C SER A 20 15.91 5.63 20.05
N LEU A 21 16.93 6.42 19.79
CA LEU A 21 16.77 7.72 19.12
C LEU A 21 16.13 7.47 17.76
N ALA A 22 14.99 8.08 17.52
CA ALA A 22 14.33 8.07 16.23
C ALA A 22 15.30 8.63 15.18
N LYS A 23 15.37 7.98 14.04
CA LYS A 23 16.28 8.34 12.94
C LYS A 23 15.52 9.15 11.90
N GLU A 24 16.07 10.28 11.48
CA GLU A 24 15.54 11.01 10.34
C GLU A 24 16.07 10.42 9.01
N ILE A 25 15.18 10.24 8.05
CA ILE A 25 15.51 9.96 6.65
C ILE A 25 15.01 11.11 5.80
N LEU A 26 15.93 11.76 5.10
CA LEU A 26 15.67 12.83 4.16
C LEU A 26 16.17 12.40 2.77
N THR A 27 15.25 12.32 1.79
CA THR A 27 15.56 12.05 0.40
C THR A 27 14.92 13.11 -0.50
N ASN A 28 15.12 13.03 -1.80
CA ASN A 28 14.44 13.92 -2.73
C ASN A 28 12.91 13.74 -2.72
N GLN A 29 12.44 12.54 -2.38
CA GLN A 29 11.02 12.17 -2.44
C GLN A 29 10.32 12.19 -1.08
N VAL A 30 11.07 12.04 0.02
CA VAL A 30 10.49 11.74 1.33
C VAL A 30 11.21 12.50 2.45
N ILE A 31 10.42 12.99 3.40
CA ILE A 31 10.87 13.41 4.73
C ILE A 31 10.25 12.45 5.74
N MET A 32 11.08 11.69 6.45
CA MET A 32 10.63 10.71 7.45
C MET A 32 11.38 10.95 8.78
N PRO A 33 10.81 11.76 9.70
CA PRO A 33 11.50 12.17 10.91
C PRO A 33 11.66 11.04 11.94
N ASN A 34 10.82 10.02 11.90
CA ASN A 34 10.75 8.97 12.92
C ASN A 34 11.03 7.58 12.34
N ALA A 35 11.97 7.47 11.41
CA ALA A 35 12.31 6.20 10.77
C ALA A 35 12.90 5.20 11.78
N PRO A 36 12.57 3.89 11.68
CA PRO A 36 13.20 2.87 12.49
C PRO A 36 14.69 2.70 12.10
N GLN A 37 15.52 2.30 13.06
CA GLN A 37 16.98 2.17 12.88
C GLN A 37 17.38 1.26 11.73
N TRP A 38 16.62 0.22 11.45
CA TRP A 38 16.91 -0.75 10.39
C TRP A 38 16.67 -0.20 8.97
N LEU A 39 15.83 0.84 8.81
CA LEU A 39 15.49 1.40 7.50
C LEU A 39 16.62 2.31 7.00
N LYS A 40 17.06 2.11 5.76
CA LYS A 40 18.10 2.93 5.12
C LYS A 40 17.49 3.89 4.10
N ALA A 41 18.05 5.08 3.95
CA ALA A 41 17.63 6.06 2.95
C ALA A 41 17.67 5.46 1.53
N THR A 42 18.71 4.68 1.22
CA THR A 42 18.86 4.00 -0.06
C THR A 42 17.73 2.99 -0.36
N GLN A 43 17.13 2.37 0.66
CA GLN A 43 15.99 1.49 0.49
C GLN A 43 14.72 2.30 0.15
N VAL A 44 14.52 3.42 0.84
CA VAL A 44 13.43 4.36 0.55
C VAL A 44 13.52 4.88 -0.88
N GLU A 45 14.70 5.35 -1.29
CA GLU A 45 14.98 5.83 -2.66
C GLU A 45 14.75 4.74 -3.72
N LYS A 46 15.21 3.52 -3.45
CA LYS A 46 15.01 2.39 -4.37
C LYS A 46 13.53 2.13 -4.64
N VAL A 47 12.69 2.13 -3.59
CA VAL A 47 11.24 1.95 -3.74
C VAL A 47 10.63 3.15 -4.47
N ALA A 48 10.97 4.37 -4.05
CA ALA A 48 10.44 5.59 -4.65
C ALA A 48 10.78 5.68 -6.15
N ASN A 49 12.04 5.45 -6.52
CA ASN A 49 12.49 5.47 -7.91
C ASN A 49 11.78 4.42 -8.77
N ARG A 50 11.58 3.21 -8.23
CA ARG A 50 10.83 2.16 -8.92
C ARG A 50 9.40 2.57 -9.25
N ILE A 51 8.68 3.15 -8.28
CA ILE A 51 7.28 3.57 -8.48
C ILE A 51 7.21 4.79 -9.39
N GLN A 52 8.08 5.76 -9.21
CA GLN A 52 8.18 6.94 -10.07
C GLN A 52 8.46 6.58 -11.53
N TYR A 53 9.36 5.61 -11.76
CA TYR A 53 9.64 5.10 -13.09
C TYR A 53 8.41 4.46 -13.74
N LYS A 54 7.70 3.60 -13.01
CA LYS A 54 6.50 2.92 -13.51
C LYS A 54 5.35 3.88 -13.82
N LEU A 55 5.23 4.97 -13.07
CA LEU A 55 4.17 5.97 -13.25
C LEU A 55 4.65 7.23 -13.99
N GLU A 56 5.90 7.25 -14.47
CA GLU A 56 6.51 8.38 -15.19
C GLU A 56 6.27 9.73 -14.49
N TRP A 57 6.53 9.76 -13.19
CA TRP A 57 6.30 10.93 -12.37
C TRP A 57 7.34 11.12 -11.28
N SER A 58 7.92 12.31 -11.21
CA SER A 58 8.73 12.72 -10.07
C SER A 58 7.84 13.24 -8.96
N THR A 59 7.76 12.46 -7.88
CA THR A 59 6.94 12.79 -6.71
C THR A 59 7.41 14.09 -6.07
N ARG A 60 6.52 15.03 -5.80
CA ARG A 60 6.81 16.12 -4.87
C ARG A 60 7.10 15.51 -3.52
N ARG A 61 8.07 16.08 -2.79
CA ARG A 61 8.48 15.55 -1.50
C ARG A 61 7.31 15.37 -0.56
N VAL A 62 7.20 14.17 0.02
CA VAL A 62 6.09 13.74 0.85
C VAL A 62 6.59 13.52 2.28
N LYS A 63 5.86 14.05 3.26
CA LYS A 63 6.08 13.73 4.66
C LYS A 63 5.57 12.32 4.94
N THR A 64 6.42 11.49 5.52
CA THR A 64 6.10 10.12 5.91
C THR A 64 6.28 9.98 7.40
N GLN A 65 5.19 9.74 8.12
CA GLN A 65 5.17 9.60 9.56
C GLN A 65 5.18 8.12 9.94
N TRP A 66 6.16 7.72 10.76
CA TRP A 66 6.22 6.38 11.33
C TRP A 66 5.65 6.36 12.73
N TYR A 67 4.80 5.37 13.04
CA TYR A 67 4.18 5.19 14.34
C TYR A 67 4.73 3.95 15.03
N THR A 68 5.08 4.06 16.29
CA THR A 68 5.49 2.94 17.16
C THR A 68 4.31 2.36 17.94
N SER A 69 3.23 3.13 18.09
CA SER A 69 1.99 2.77 18.78
C SER A 69 0.87 2.54 17.78
N GLN A 70 0.21 1.38 17.86
CA GLN A 70 -0.97 1.07 17.04
C GLN A 70 -2.13 2.04 17.34
N THR A 71 -2.33 2.38 18.61
CA THR A 71 -3.39 3.31 19.04
C THR A 71 -3.20 4.71 18.44
N ASP A 72 -1.96 5.22 18.40
CA ASP A 72 -1.70 6.53 17.83
C ASP A 72 -1.82 6.51 16.31
N PHE A 73 -1.44 5.42 15.67
CA PHE A 73 -1.68 5.23 14.24
C PHE A 73 -3.18 5.22 13.92
N GLU A 74 -3.99 4.48 14.68
CA GLU A 74 -5.44 4.40 14.47
C GLU A 74 -6.17 5.74 14.66
N LYS A 75 -5.71 6.59 15.57
CA LYS A 75 -6.27 7.95 15.75
C LYS A 75 -6.18 8.81 14.49
N VAL A 76 -5.17 8.57 13.64
CA VAL A 76 -4.94 9.38 12.43
C VAL A 76 -5.93 9.06 11.31
N HIS A 77 -6.27 7.79 11.13
CA HIS A 77 -7.10 7.35 10.00
C HIS A 77 -8.52 6.93 10.37
N GLY A 78 -8.82 6.69 11.66
CA GLY A 78 -10.15 6.29 12.12
C GLY A 78 -10.62 4.90 11.67
N HIS A 79 -9.71 4.08 11.12
CA HIS A 79 -9.97 2.70 10.69
C HIS A 79 -9.40 1.72 11.73
N GLY A 80 -9.96 0.52 11.81
CA GLY A 80 -9.54 -0.47 12.80
C GLY A 80 -8.12 -1.01 12.59
N SER A 81 -7.69 -1.86 13.52
CA SER A 81 -6.33 -2.38 13.66
C SER A 81 -5.82 -3.23 12.46
N ALA A 82 -6.66 -3.54 11.49
CA ALA A 82 -6.27 -4.27 10.28
C ALA A 82 -5.41 -3.43 9.33
N LEU A 83 -5.55 -2.09 9.37
CA LEU A 83 -4.75 -1.20 8.53
C LEU A 83 -3.29 -1.15 9.01
N VAL A 84 -2.35 -1.16 8.06
CA VAL A 84 -0.90 -1.14 8.35
C VAL A 84 -0.23 0.15 7.89
N ALA A 85 -0.80 0.81 6.88
CA ALA A 85 -0.39 2.11 6.38
C ALA A 85 -1.59 2.87 5.83
N ALA A 86 -1.45 4.18 5.65
CA ALA A 86 -2.47 5.03 5.04
C ALA A 86 -1.84 6.24 4.36
N THR A 87 -2.32 6.58 3.18
CA THR A 87 -2.02 7.86 2.52
C THR A 87 -3.20 8.81 2.72
N ILE A 88 -2.90 9.99 3.28
CA ILE A 88 -3.87 11.06 3.47
C ILE A 88 -3.60 12.14 2.44
N ASN A 89 -4.55 12.35 1.56
CA ASN A 89 -4.50 13.36 0.50
C ASN A 89 -5.55 14.45 0.75
N SER A 90 -5.11 15.70 0.85
CA SER A 90 -5.97 16.87 0.87
C SER A 90 -5.39 17.97 -0.04
N PRO A 91 -6.14 19.04 -0.34
CA PRO A 91 -5.60 20.17 -1.10
C PRO A 91 -4.35 20.80 -0.46
N GLU A 92 -4.28 20.80 0.87
CA GLU A 92 -3.19 21.43 1.63
C GLU A 92 -2.00 20.51 1.81
N LYS A 93 -2.23 19.19 1.89
CA LYS A 93 -1.16 18.24 2.22
C LYS A 93 -1.39 16.84 1.65
N THR A 94 -0.27 16.17 1.39
CA THR A 94 -0.19 14.74 1.13
C THR A 94 0.80 14.14 2.12
N GLU A 95 0.36 13.17 2.92
CA GLU A 95 1.17 12.50 3.94
C GLU A 95 0.98 11.00 3.86
N ILE A 96 2.07 10.25 4.10
CA ILE A 96 2.05 8.80 4.29
C ILE A 96 2.20 8.50 5.78
N HIS A 97 1.33 7.67 6.31
CA HIS A 97 1.35 7.21 7.69
C HIS A 97 1.63 5.71 7.73
N LEU A 98 2.73 5.32 8.39
CA LEU A 98 3.22 3.95 8.48
C LEU A 98 3.04 3.43 9.91
N GLY A 99 2.26 2.37 10.08
CA GLY A 99 1.97 1.78 11.38
C GLY A 99 3.06 0.84 11.90
N PRO A 100 2.96 0.42 13.18
CA PRO A 100 3.99 -0.38 13.85
C PRO A 100 4.13 -1.81 13.34
N LYS A 101 3.17 -2.31 12.56
CA LYS A 101 3.22 -3.66 11.95
C LYS A 101 4.12 -3.74 10.72
N ILE A 102 4.68 -2.62 10.29
CA ILE A 102 5.60 -2.60 9.14
C ILE A 102 6.98 -3.02 9.62
N GLN A 103 7.53 -4.01 8.93
CA GLN A 103 8.81 -4.61 9.19
C GLN A 103 9.68 -4.60 7.93
N ARG A 104 10.92 -5.06 8.06
CA ARG A 104 11.90 -5.04 6.98
C ARG A 104 11.46 -5.81 5.74
N ASP A 105 10.76 -6.91 5.91
CA ASP A 105 10.31 -7.82 4.86
C ASP A 105 9.08 -7.34 4.08
N ASN A 106 8.24 -6.48 4.70
CA ASN A 106 7.03 -5.98 4.06
C ASN A 106 7.09 -4.48 3.68
N PHE A 107 8.13 -3.76 4.11
CA PHE A 107 8.27 -2.32 3.87
C PHE A 107 8.19 -1.95 2.39
N ASP A 108 8.94 -2.64 1.53
CA ASP A 108 9.04 -2.29 0.11
C ASP A 108 7.70 -2.35 -0.60
N ALA A 109 6.87 -3.34 -0.26
CA ALA A 109 5.54 -3.49 -0.84
C ALA A 109 4.56 -2.46 -0.28
N ILE A 110 4.54 -2.26 1.06
CA ILE A 110 3.61 -1.36 1.72
C ILE A 110 3.93 0.10 1.39
N PHE A 111 5.19 0.51 1.53
CA PHE A 111 5.60 1.88 1.20
C PHE A 111 5.42 2.18 -0.30
N GLY A 112 5.73 1.21 -1.17
CA GLY A 112 5.47 1.34 -2.60
C GLY A 112 3.98 1.50 -2.93
N HIS A 113 3.09 0.78 -2.23
CA HIS A 113 1.64 0.91 -2.34
C HIS A 113 1.17 2.33 -2.00
N GLU A 114 1.61 2.86 -0.87
CA GLU A 114 1.25 4.22 -0.45
C GLU A 114 1.80 5.29 -1.41
N LEU A 115 3.00 5.10 -1.96
CA LEU A 115 3.55 6.01 -2.97
C LEU A 115 2.74 6.03 -4.28
N VAL A 116 2.12 4.91 -4.66
CA VAL A 116 1.20 4.89 -5.81
C VAL A 116 0.02 5.81 -5.55
N HIS A 117 -0.61 5.77 -4.36
CA HIS A 117 -1.69 6.69 -4.00
C HIS A 117 -1.26 8.16 -4.04
N VAL A 118 -0.04 8.46 -3.54
CA VAL A 118 0.54 9.82 -3.64
C VAL A 118 0.64 10.28 -5.09
N ILE A 119 1.19 9.44 -5.97
CA ILE A 119 1.40 9.78 -7.38
C ILE A 119 0.07 9.90 -8.12
N ILE A 120 -0.87 8.99 -7.86
CA ILE A 120 -2.23 9.09 -8.42
C ILE A 120 -2.82 10.46 -8.08
N TYR A 121 -2.75 10.86 -6.82
CA TYR A 121 -3.28 12.15 -6.39
C TYR A 121 -2.52 13.33 -7.00
N GLN A 122 -1.19 13.29 -7.05
CA GLN A 122 -0.37 14.40 -7.56
C GLN A 122 -0.48 14.56 -9.09
N LYS A 123 -0.38 13.46 -9.83
CA LYS A 123 -0.32 13.47 -11.31
C LYS A 123 -1.70 13.37 -11.95
N TYR A 124 -2.49 12.40 -11.53
CA TYR A 124 -3.70 11.98 -12.24
C TYR A 124 -4.99 12.54 -11.64
N LYS A 125 -4.94 13.08 -10.40
CA LYS A 125 -6.11 13.64 -9.72
C LYS A 125 -7.27 12.65 -9.69
N SER A 126 -8.37 12.98 -10.35
CA SER A 126 -9.57 12.15 -10.45
C SER A 126 -9.63 11.29 -11.73
N ALA A 127 -8.59 11.28 -12.55
CA ALA A 127 -8.58 10.54 -13.81
C ALA A 127 -8.59 9.01 -13.58
N ILE A 128 -7.99 8.54 -12.49
CA ILE A 128 -8.01 7.13 -12.12
C ILE A 128 -9.27 6.82 -11.33
N PRO A 129 -10.13 5.89 -11.81
CA PRO A 129 -11.34 5.53 -11.09
C PRO A 129 -11.03 4.85 -9.76
N LYS A 130 -11.83 5.15 -8.74
CA LYS A 130 -11.64 4.60 -7.38
C LYS A 130 -11.71 3.08 -7.30
N TRP A 131 -12.44 2.42 -8.19
CA TRP A 131 -12.53 0.97 -8.27
C TRP A 131 -11.24 0.30 -8.78
N LEU A 132 -10.33 1.05 -9.41
CA LEU A 132 -9.03 0.54 -9.87
C LEU A 132 -7.88 0.94 -8.94
N GLU A 133 -8.03 1.96 -8.12
CA GLU A 133 -6.94 2.60 -7.37
C GLU A 133 -6.17 1.61 -6.49
N GLU A 134 -6.88 0.80 -5.68
CA GLU A 134 -6.26 -0.22 -4.82
C GLU A 134 -5.55 -1.33 -5.62
N GLY A 135 -6.17 -1.74 -6.72
CA GLY A 135 -5.58 -2.74 -7.61
C GLY A 135 -4.31 -2.24 -8.26
N LEU A 136 -4.31 -1.00 -8.70
CA LEU A 136 -3.14 -0.32 -9.26
C LEU A 136 -2.01 -0.23 -8.22
N ALA A 137 -2.32 0.19 -7.01
CA ALA A 137 -1.36 0.29 -5.92
C ALA A 137 -0.72 -1.06 -5.59
N ASN A 138 -1.52 -2.12 -5.48
CA ASN A 138 -1.03 -3.48 -5.23
C ASN A 138 -0.21 -4.04 -6.40
N HIS A 139 -0.64 -3.80 -7.65
CA HIS A 139 0.03 -4.31 -8.83
C HIS A 139 1.40 -3.64 -9.04
N LEU A 140 1.48 -2.32 -8.91
CA LEU A 140 2.72 -1.57 -9.14
C LEU A 140 3.72 -1.66 -7.98
N SER A 141 3.27 -1.89 -6.75
CA SER A 141 4.14 -1.99 -5.57
C SER A 141 4.88 -3.32 -5.45
N ASN A 142 4.65 -4.29 -6.35
CA ASN A 142 5.14 -5.66 -6.25
C ASN A 142 4.61 -6.38 -4.99
N SER A 143 3.35 -6.16 -4.65
CA SER A 143 2.63 -6.94 -3.65
C SER A 143 2.64 -8.43 -4.00
N LYS A 144 2.27 -9.28 -3.03
CA LYS A 144 2.21 -10.73 -3.27
C LYS A 144 1.38 -11.04 -4.51
N LYS A 145 1.81 -12.04 -5.29
CA LYS A 145 1.07 -12.51 -6.47
C LYS A 145 -0.37 -12.87 -6.10
N VAL A 146 -1.28 -12.65 -7.04
CA VAL A 146 -2.69 -13.01 -6.88
C VAL A 146 -2.81 -14.53 -6.83
N ASP A 147 -3.45 -15.05 -5.77
CA ASP A 147 -3.88 -16.45 -5.72
C ASP A 147 -5.21 -16.57 -6.45
N TYR A 148 -5.15 -16.85 -7.75
CA TYR A 148 -6.33 -16.98 -8.60
C TYR A 148 -7.22 -18.17 -8.22
N LYS A 149 -6.62 -19.27 -7.70
CA LYS A 149 -7.39 -20.44 -7.25
C LYS A 149 -8.24 -20.09 -6.03
N TRP A 150 -7.65 -19.35 -5.09
CA TRP A 150 -8.38 -18.85 -3.94
C TRP A 150 -9.44 -17.84 -4.36
N LEU A 151 -9.10 -16.87 -5.24
CA LEU A 151 -10.01 -15.82 -5.68
C LEU A 151 -11.25 -16.40 -6.41
N ALA A 152 -11.07 -17.42 -7.24
CA ALA A 152 -12.15 -18.06 -7.99
C ALA A 152 -13.15 -18.85 -7.12
N LYS A 153 -12.81 -19.14 -5.86
CA LYS A 153 -13.72 -19.81 -4.89
C LYS A 153 -14.67 -18.84 -4.21
N HIS A 154 -14.46 -17.53 -4.38
CA HIS A 154 -15.30 -16.51 -3.78
C HIS A 154 -16.30 -15.95 -4.82
N PRO A 155 -17.45 -15.42 -4.34
CA PRO A 155 -18.40 -14.74 -5.23
C PRO A 155 -17.74 -13.56 -5.92
N PHE A 156 -17.95 -13.45 -7.23
CA PHE A 156 -17.52 -12.27 -7.96
C PHE A 156 -18.38 -11.06 -7.61
N PRO A 157 -17.79 -9.82 -7.66
CA PRO A 157 -18.60 -8.62 -7.53
C PRO A 157 -19.63 -8.56 -8.66
N LYS A 158 -20.81 -8.05 -8.37
CA LYS A 158 -21.84 -7.81 -9.39
C LYS A 158 -21.38 -6.76 -10.40
N ASP A 159 -20.68 -5.76 -9.91
CA ASP A 159 -19.98 -4.74 -10.68
C ASP A 159 -18.56 -4.54 -10.12
N VAL A 160 -17.55 -4.49 -10.98
CA VAL A 160 -16.16 -4.21 -10.58
C VAL A 160 -16.03 -2.86 -9.86
N LYS A 161 -16.98 -1.94 -10.04
CA LYS A 161 -17.06 -0.67 -9.30
C LYS A 161 -17.28 -0.85 -7.81
N GLU A 162 -17.76 -2.01 -7.36
CA GLU A 162 -17.84 -2.37 -5.93
C GLU A 162 -16.43 -2.51 -5.28
N LEU A 163 -15.39 -2.58 -6.09
CA LEU A 163 -13.99 -2.55 -5.64
C LEU A 163 -13.49 -1.11 -5.37
N ALA A 164 -14.37 -0.12 -5.32
CA ALA A 164 -14.01 1.27 -5.08
C ALA A 164 -13.48 1.47 -3.64
N HIS A 165 -12.46 2.32 -3.54
CA HIS A 165 -11.93 2.79 -2.27
C HIS A 165 -12.89 3.81 -1.59
N PRO A 166 -13.02 3.83 -0.26
CA PRO A 166 -12.35 2.98 0.73
C PRO A 166 -12.97 1.59 0.80
N LEU A 167 -12.12 0.57 0.82
CA LEU A 167 -12.56 -0.80 0.96
C LEU A 167 -13.02 -1.04 2.41
N LYS A 168 -14.24 -1.58 2.56
CA LYS A 168 -14.88 -1.84 3.86
C LYS A 168 -15.38 -3.28 3.93
N GLY A 169 -15.51 -3.82 5.12
CA GLY A 169 -16.02 -5.16 5.39
C GLY A 169 -15.26 -5.86 6.51
N ASP A 170 -15.61 -7.10 6.76
CA ASP A 170 -14.84 -7.97 7.62
C ASP A 170 -13.45 -8.30 7.01
N PRO A 171 -12.50 -8.86 7.76
CA PRO A 171 -11.14 -9.14 7.28
C PRO A 171 -11.09 -10.00 6.01
N LEU A 172 -11.98 -10.99 5.86
CA LEU A 172 -12.02 -11.86 4.68
C LEU A 172 -12.53 -11.11 3.45
N GLN A 173 -13.58 -10.29 3.61
CA GLN A 173 -14.09 -9.44 2.54
C GLN A 173 -13.07 -8.39 2.11
N LEU A 174 -12.35 -7.79 3.06
CA LEU A 174 -11.26 -6.86 2.74
C LEU A 174 -10.15 -7.57 1.95
N GLN A 175 -9.69 -8.74 2.41
CA GLN A 175 -8.70 -9.52 1.69
C GLN A 175 -9.17 -9.86 0.27
N TYR A 176 -10.43 -10.28 0.11
CA TYR A 176 -11.02 -10.56 -1.20
C TYR A 176 -10.98 -9.32 -2.09
N ARG A 177 -11.47 -8.18 -1.62
CA ARG A 177 -11.53 -6.94 -2.41
C ARG A 177 -10.15 -6.47 -2.86
N TYR A 178 -9.15 -6.48 -1.98
CA TYR A 178 -7.77 -6.15 -2.33
C TYR A 178 -7.20 -7.10 -3.41
N ARG A 179 -7.44 -8.41 -3.29
CA ARG A 179 -6.98 -9.38 -4.29
C ARG A 179 -7.75 -9.27 -5.59
N ALA A 180 -9.04 -9.05 -5.53
CA ALA A 180 -9.90 -8.85 -6.71
C ALA A 180 -9.49 -7.59 -7.48
N SER A 181 -9.25 -6.49 -6.79
CA SER A 181 -8.78 -5.25 -7.38
C SER A 181 -7.39 -5.41 -8.02
N GLN A 182 -6.46 -6.13 -7.37
CA GLN A 182 -5.15 -6.46 -7.95
C GLN A 182 -5.26 -7.31 -9.22
N ALA A 183 -6.15 -8.32 -9.21
CA ALA A 183 -6.39 -9.17 -10.38
C ALA A 183 -6.97 -8.38 -11.56
N LEU A 184 -7.84 -7.40 -11.27
CA LEU A 184 -8.39 -6.50 -12.27
C LEU A 184 -7.31 -5.62 -12.89
N ALA A 185 -6.43 -5.03 -12.08
CA ALA A 185 -5.30 -4.25 -12.57
C ALA A 185 -4.35 -5.10 -13.42
N GLU A 186 -4.01 -6.33 -12.98
CA GLU A 186 -3.19 -7.27 -13.76
C GLU A 186 -3.85 -7.65 -15.10
N MET A 187 -5.16 -7.84 -15.10
CA MET A 187 -5.90 -8.12 -16.34
C MET A 187 -5.78 -6.96 -17.33
N LEU A 188 -6.02 -5.73 -16.89
CA LEU A 188 -5.94 -4.55 -17.74
C LEU A 188 -4.51 -4.33 -18.25
N ASP A 189 -3.52 -4.54 -17.41
CA ASP A 189 -2.11 -4.45 -17.80
C ASP A 189 -1.78 -5.45 -18.92
N ARG A 190 -2.22 -6.70 -18.79
CA ARG A 190 -1.98 -7.74 -19.78
C ARG A 190 -2.79 -7.58 -21.07
N LYS A 191 -3.96 -6.94 -20.99
CA LYS A 191 -4.84 -6.75 -22.14
C LYS A 191 -4.46 -5.59 -23.02
N CYS A 192 -4.10 -4.45 -22.42
CA CYS A 192 -3.90 -3.22 -23.15
C CYS A 192 -2.72 -2.36 -22.64
N GLY A 193 -1.95 -2.84 -21.68
CA GLY A 193 -0.88 -2.04 -21.08
C GLY A 193 -1.44 -0.96 -20.16
N LEU A 194 -1.31 -1.18 -18.87
CA LEU A 194 -1.90 -0.30 -17.85
C LEU A 194 -1.35 1.13 -17.93
N ASP A 195 -0.06 1.28 -18.25
CA ASP A 195 0.59 2.59 -18.38
C ASP A 195 -0.06 3.45 -19.47
N ASN A 196 -0.36 2.86 -20.63
CA ASN A 196 -1.03 3.55 -21.72
C ASN A 196 -2.47 3.91 -21.34
N LEU A 197 -3.20 2.99 -20.73
CA LEU A 197 -4.57 3.22 -20.27
C LEU A 197 -4.65 4.37 -19.28
N ILE A 198 -3.72 4.42 -18.31
CA ILE A 198 -3.62 5.50 -17.31
C ILE A 198 -3.34 6.84 -18.00
N ARG A 199 -2.40 6.89 -18.93
CA ARG A 199 -2.03 8.11 -19.67
C ARG A 199 -3.20 8.68 -20.47
N LEU A 200 -3.87 7.84 -21.22
CA LEU A 200 -5.04 8.24 -22.02
C LEU A 200 -6.18 8.76 -21.12
N SER A 201 -6.35 8.20 -19.93
CA SER A 201 -7.43 8.54 -19.02
C SER A 201 -7.35 9.95 -18.42
N VAL A 202 -6.24 10.67 -18.62
CA VAL A 202 -6.13 12.10 -18.25
C VAL A 202 -7.07 12.97 -19.09
N GLU A 203 -7.31 12.60 -20.34
CA GLU A 203 -8.14 13.40 -21.26
C GLU A 203 -9.62 13.01 -21.26
N ARG A 204 -9.92 11.74 -21.05
CA ARG A 204 -11.29 11.20 -21.05
C ARG A 204 -11.48 10.15 -19.98
N LYS A 205 -12.73 9.82 -19.66
CA LYS A 205 -13.06 8.74 -18.72
C LYS A 205 -12.42 7.43 -19.14
N MET A 206 -11.77 6.74 -18.21
CA MET A 206 -11.08 5.49 -18.43
C MET A 206 -11.99 4.41 -19.04
N GLU A 207 -13.25 4.36 -18.64
CA GLU A 207 -14.23 3.40 -19.16
C GLU A 207 -14.39 3.47 -20.68
N ASN A 208 -14.27 4.66 -21.27
CA ASN A 208 -14.31 4.83 -22.71
C ASN A 208 -13.12 4.16 -23.39
N TYR A 209 -11.92 4.29 -22.78
CA TYR A 209 -10.72 3.67 -23.33
C TYR A 209 -10.67 2.15 -23.06
N ILE A 210 -11.23 1.67 -21.96
CA ILE A 210 -11.40 0.24 -21.72
C ILE A 210 -12.18 -0.39 -22.87
N LYS A 211 -13.25 0.26 -23.35
CA LYS A 211 -14.03 -0.21 -24.47
C LYS A 211 -13.28 -0.09 -25.80
N THR A 212 -12.74 1.08 -26.11
CA THR A 212 -12.21 1.37 -27.46
C THR A 212 -10.77 0.91 -27.67
N TYR A 213 -9.93 1.03 -26.63
CA TYR A 213 -8.50 0.72 -26.70
C TYR A 213 -8.17 -0.70 -26.20
N CYS A 214 -8.82 -1.14 -25.12
CA CYS A 214 -8.63 -2.48 -24.59
C CYS A 214 -9.55 -3.52 -25.24
N GLU A 215 -10.51 -3.09 -26.07
CA GLU A 215 -11.52 -3.95 -26.73
C GLU A 215 -12.31 -4.80 -25.72
N ILE A 216 -12.69 -4.17 -24.60
CA ILE A 216 -13.47 -4.81 -23.55
C ILE A 216 -14.83 -4.15 -23.47
N ASP A 217 -15.86 -4.80 -24.06
CA ASP A 217 -17.23 -4.29 -24.03
C ASP A 217 -17.88 -4.44 -22.65
N ASP A 218 -17.66 -5.57 -21.98
CA ASP A 218 -18.15 -5.84 -20.63
C ASP A 218 -16.99 -6.18 -19.70
N LEU A 219 -16.65 -5.21 -18.85
CA LEU A 219 -15.54 -5.33 -17.92
C LEU A 219 -15.79 -6.41 -16.85
N ASN A 220 -17.05 -6.59 -16.43
CA ASN A 220 -17.40 -7.58 -15.41
C ASN A 220 -17.22 -9.00 -15.95
N GLN A 221 -17.71 -9.26 -17.15
CA GLN A 221 -17.53 -10.55 -17.82
C GLN A 221 -16.07 -10.84 -18.13
N ALA A 222 -15.33 -9.84 -18.64
CA ALA A 222 -13.90 -9.98 -18.94
C ALA A 222 -13.10 -10.32 -17.68
N TYR A 223 -13.37 -9.64 -16.56
CA TYR A 223 -12.76 -9.91 -15.27
C TYR A 223 -13.04 -11.32 -14.76
N GLN A 224 -14.31 -11.75 -14.77
CA GLN A 224 -14.69 -13.10 -14.34
C GLN A 224 -14.02 -14.18 -15.20
N LYS A 225 -14.01 -14.00 -16.52
CA LYS A 225 -13.34 -14.91 -17.47
C LYS A 225 -11.84 -14.96 -17.17
N TRP A 226 -11.20 -13.83 -16.96
CA TRP A 226 -9.78 -13.74 -16.60
C TRP A 226 -9.45 -14.55 -15.35
N VAL A 227 -10.16 -14.32 -14.26
CA VAL A 227 -9.91 -15.03 -12.99
C VAL A 227 -10.09 -16.53 -13.14
N LYS A 228 -11.18 -16.97 -13.78
CA LYS A 228 -11.45 -18.41 -14.03
C LYS A 228 -10.37 -19.05 -14.89
N THR A 229 -9.94 -18.38 -15.96
CA THR A 229 -8.87 -18.88 -16.85
C THR A 229 -7.55 -19.00 -16.09
N LYS A 230 -7.16 -17.99 -15.32
CA LYS A 230 -5.92 -18.02 -14.52
C LYS A 230 -5.96 -19.09 -13.43
N ALA A 231 -7.12 -19.31 -12.79
CA ALA A 231 -7.30 -20.34 -11.78
C ALA A 231 -7.18 -21.77 -12.34
N ALA A 232 -7.55 -21.98 -13.61
CA ALA A 232 -7.47 -23.27 -14.29
C ALA A 232 -6.05 -23.62 -14.78
N LEU A 233 -5.15 -22.64 -14.92
CA LEU A 233 -3.77 -22.89 -15.29
C LEU A 233 -3.05 -23.64 -14.15
N LYS A 234 -2.38 -24.74 -14.49
CA LYS A 234 -1.48 -25.44 -13.56
C LYS A 234 -0.34 -24.49 -13.21
N SER A 235 -0.17 -24.21 -11.93
CA SER A 235 0.97 -23.45 -11.37
C SER A 235 2.23 -24.28 -11.45
#